data_4249a2432db525444ca89b202382a203
#
_entry.id   4249a2432db525444ca89b202382a203
#
_cell.length_a   1.000
_cell.length_b   1.000
_cell.length_c   1.000
_cell.angle_alpha   90.00
_cell.angle_beta   90.00
_cell.angle_gamma   90.00
#
_symmetry.space_group_name_H-M   'P 1'
#
loop_
_entity.id
_entity.type
_entity.pdbx_description
1 polymer ?
#
loop_
_entity_poly.entity_id
_entity_poly.type
_entity_poly.pdbx_seq_one_letter_code
_entity_poly.pdbx_strand_id
1 'polypeptide(L)'
;VPDIYSVGRLDLDSEGLLLLTNDAPLKHYLCEPKFAHSRTYWVQVENIPDGQALEQLRQGVMVQGKKTRPAIANLLTPEPTVPAREPPIRFRKNVPTAWLELTLTEGRNRQVRRMTAAVGHPTLRLMRVAIGAGPAKLTLTGLGPGEWRHLTTAEIGALQNLVKKAKPNQRSPHKKTASRKPKGKRR
;
A
#
# COMPACT_ATOMS: atom_id res chain seq x y z
N VAL A 1 -20.61 3.59 14.01
CA VAL A 1 -20.15 2.23 14.35
C VAL A 1 -19.06 2.37 15.38
N PRO A 2 -19.23 1.84 16.61
CA PRO A 2 -18.19 1.90 17.64
C PRO A 2 -16.97 1.07 17.19
N ASP A 3 -15.80 1.46 17.74
CA ASP A 3 -14.53 0.74 17.59
C ASP A 3 -13.99 0.58 16.16
N ILE A 4 -14.29 1.51 15.27
CA ILE A 4 -13.70 1.55 13.93
C ILE A 4 -12.34 2.24 13.96
N TYR A 5 -11.34 1.59 13.33
CA TYR A 5 -9.96 2.08 13.23
C TYR A 5 -9.52 2.17 11.77
N SER A 6 -8.71 3.17 11.47
CA SER A 6 -8.10 3.28 10.14
C SER A 6 -7.02 2.22 9.91
N VAL A 7 -6.99 1.66 8.70
CA VAL A 7 -5.92 0.78 8.22
C VAL A 7 -4.84 1.64 7.58
N GLY A 8 -3.83 1.98 8.38
CA GLY A 8 -2.83 2.96 8.01
C GLY A 8 -3.35 4.40 8.09
N ARG A 9 -2.69 5.29 7.37
CA ARG A 9 -3.00 6.72 7.38
C ARG A 9 -2.78 7.35 6.01
N LEU A 10 -3.39 8.50 5.80
CA LEU A 10 -3.03 9.48 4.78
C LEU A 10 -2.36 10.67 5.48
N ASP A 11 -1.41 11.30 4.82
CA ASP A 11 -0.86 12.58 5.29
C ASP A 11 -1.93 13.67 5.08
N LEU A 12 -1.83 14.78 5.82
CA LEU A 12 -2.79 15.88 5.76
C LEU A 12 -3.01 16.42 4.34
N ASP A 13 -1.96 16.42 3.54
CA ASP A 13 -1.93 16.89 2.16
C ASP A 13 -2.12 15.78 1.12
N SER A 14 -2.57 14.59 1.55
CA SER A 14 -2.83 13.42 0.68
C SER A 14 -4.30 13.09 0.66
N GLU A 15 -4.77 12.59 -0.47
CA GLU A 15 -6.16 12.30 -0.76
C GLU A 15 -6.37 10.80 -1.04
N GLY A 16 -7.63 10.40 -1.15
CA GLY A 16 -8.02 9.12 -1.73
C GLY A 16 -8.43 8.08 -0.70
N LEU A 17 -8.29 6.82 -1.07
CA LEU A 17 -8.87 5.68 -0.40
C LEU A 17 -8.29 5.46 1.00
N LEU A 18 -9.16 5.41 2.02
CA LEU A 18 -8.83 5.00 3.37
C LEU A 18 -9.75 3.84 3.76
N LEU A 19 -9.16 2.72 4.15
CA LEU A 19 -9.90 1.59 4.68
C LEU A 19 -10.09 1.75 6.20
N LEU A 20 -11.33 1.54 6.65
CA LEU A 20 -11.69 1.52 8.06
C LEU A 20 -12.17 0.11 8.43
N THR A 21 -11.81 -0.38 9.60
CA THR A 21 -12.24 -1.72 10.07
C THR A 21 -12.24 -1.79 11.60
N ASN A 22 -13.07 -2.66 12.14
CA ASN A 22 -13.01 -3.12 13.54
C ASN A 22 -12.33 -4.49 13.68
N ASP A 23 -11.89 -5.11 12.57
CA ASP A 23 -11.14 -6.36 12.56
C ASP A 23 -9.65 -6.08 12.84
N ALA A 24 -9.23 -6.25 14.10
CA ALA A 24 -7.84 -6.01 14.50
C ALA A 24 -6.82 -6.93 13.80
N PRO A 25 -7.05 -8.24 13.61
CA PRO A 25 -6.21 -9.09 12.78
C PRO A 25 -6.04 -8.60 11.34
N LEU A 26 -7.12 -8.18 10.69
CA LEU A 26 -7.09 -7.63 9.32
C LEU A 26 -6.29 -6.32 9.29
N LYS A 27 -6.54 -5.42 10.23
CA LYS A 27 -5.79 -4.15 10.36
C LYS A 27 -4.28 -4.43 10.51
N HIS A 28 -3.91 -5.31 11.45
CA HIS A 28 -2.51 -5.68 11.65
C HIS A 28 -1.89 -6.22 10.36
N TYR A 29 -2.55 -7.18 9.72
CA TYR A 29 -2.08 -7.79 8.48
C TYR A 29 -1.84 -6.76 7.38
N LEU A 30 -2.79 -5.84 7.14
CA LEU A 30 -2.71 -4.84 6.08
C LEU A 30 -1.71 -3.70 6.39
N CYS A 31 -1.39 -3.45 7.67
CA CYS A 31 -0.45 -2.40 8.06
C CYS A 31 1.01 -2.87 8.12
N GLU A 32 1.25 -4.14 8.42
CA GLU A 32 2.60 -4.67 8.65
C GLU A 32 3.44 -4.70 7.35
N PRO A 33 4.62 -4.07 7.33
CA PRO A 33 5.47 -3.99 6.13
C PRO A 33 5.95 -5.35 5.61
N LYS A 34 6.03 -6.37 6.49
CA LYS A 34 6.47 -7.72 6.11
C LYS A 34 5.53 -8.41 5.12
N PHE A 35 4.25 -8.07 5.11
CA PHE A 35 3.27 -8.66 4.20
C PHE A 35 3.23 -7.97 2.83
N ALA A 36 3.97 -6.87 2.65
CA ALA A 36 4.21 -6.22 1.37
C ALA A 36 2.93 -5.89 0.57
N HIS A 37 1.85 -5.49 1.26
CA HIS A 37 0.61 -5.11 0.58
C HIS A 37 0.83 -3.92 -0.33
N SER A 38 0.35 -4.04 -1.56
CA SER A 38 0.46 -3.00 -2.56
C SER A 38 -0.49 -1.84 -2.25
N ARG A 39 -0.03 -0.64 -2.55
CA ARG A 39 -0.82 0.61 -2.54
C ARG A 39 -0.51 1.36 -3.81
N THR A 40 -1.53 1.67 -4.57
CA THR A 40 -1.40 2.39 -5.83
C THR A 40 -1.81 3.84 -5.62
N TYR A 41 -1.01 4.73 -6.16
CA TYR A 41 -1.20 6.17 -6.06
C TYR A 41 -1.22 6.80 -7.45
N TRP A 42 -2.09 7.76 -7.65
CA TRP A 42 -1.96 8.75 -8.71
C TRP A 42 -1.24 9.97 -8.14
N VAL A 43 -0.19 10.39 -8.82
CA VAL A 43 0.76 11.38 -8.34
C VAL A 43 0.93 12.44 -9.39
N GLN A 44 0.44 13.66 -9.14
CA GLN A 44 0.75 14.81 -9.98
C GLN A 44 2.09 15.38 -9.55
N VAL A 45 2.99 15.54 -10.49
CA VAL A 45 4.36 15.99 -10.26
C VAL A 45 4.71 17.22 -11.09
N GLU A 46 5.69 18.02 -10.64
CA GLU A 46 6.32 19.06 -11.45
C GLU A 46 7.22 18.41 -12.52
N ASN A 47 7.22 18.98 -13.71
CA ASN A 47 7.89 18.50 -14.91
C ASN A 47 7.36 17.15 -15.40
N ILE A 48 7.68 16.81 -16.64
CA ILE A 48 7.29 15.53 -17.24
C ILE A 48 8.44 14.54 -17.03
N PRO A 49 8.26 13.45 -16.24
CA PRO A 49 9.31 12.45 -16.03
C PRO A 49 9.68 11.76 -17.34
N ASP A 50 10.95 11.65 -17.61
CA ASP A 50 11.51 10.87 -18.72
C ASP A 50 11.60 9.37 -18.37
N GLY A 51 12.04 8.58 -19.34
CA GLY A 51 12.22 7.14 -19.17
C GLY A 51 13.24 6.80 -18.09
N GLN A 52 14.28 7.62 -17.89
CA GLN A 52 15.30 7.41 -16.87
C GLN A 52 14.74 7.63 -15.46
N ALA A 53 13.98 8.69 -15.25
CA ALA A 53 13.33 8.97 -13.96
C ALA A 53 12.34 7.86 -13.59
N LEU A 54 11.54 7.38 -14.56
CA LEU A 54 10.62 6.25 -14.34
C LEU A 54 11.37 4.97 -13.98
N GLU A 55 12.47 4.69 -14.66
CA GLU A 55 13.26 3.49 -14.38
C GLU A 55 13.93 3.54 -13.00
N GLN A 56 14.43 4.69 -12.59
CA GLN A 56 14.94 4.88 -11.23
C GLN A 56 13.87 4.61 -10.17
N LEU A 57 12.63 5.09 -10.38
CA LEU A 57 11.52 4.79 -9.48
C LEU A 57 11.21 3.28 -9.43
N ARG A 58 11.27 2.59 -10.57
CA ARG A 58 11.04 1.14 -10.65
C ARG A 58 12.11 0.34 -9.92
N GLN A 59 13.36 0.73 -10.05
CA GLN A 59 14.49 0.06 -9.38
C GLN A 59 14.61 0.41 -7.89
N GLY A 60 13.88 1.42 -7.45
CA GLY A 60 13.96 1.99 -6.11
C GLY A 60 15.07 3.03 -5.98
N VAL A 61 14.78 4.08 -5.22
CA VAL A 61 15.63 5.25 -5.02
C VAL A 61 16.09 5.39 -3.57
N MET A 62 17.16 6.16 -3.36
CA MET A 62 17.62 6.46 -2.00
C MET A 62 16.73 7.50 -1.34
N VAL A 63 16.14 7.12 -0.21
CA VAL A 63 15.29 7.99 0.61
C VAL A 63 15.75 7.89 2.07
N GLN A 64 16.23 8.99 2.62
CA GLN A 64 16.72 9.06 4.00
C GLN A 64 17.76 7.97 4.33
N GLY A 65 18.77 7.82 3.48
CA GLY A 65 19.86 6.87 3.69
C GLY A 65 19.51 5.39 3.45
N LYS A 66 18.29 5.08 3.02
CA LYS A 66 17.87 3.71 2.68
C LYS A 66 17.27 3.66 1.28
N LYS A 67 17.68 2.67 0.50
CA LYS A 67 17.05 2.38 -0.79
C LYS A 67 15.60 1.91 -0.55
N THR A 68 14.67 2.41 -1.37
CA THR A 68 13.28 1.93 -1.37
C THR A 68 13.20 0.57 -2.05
N ARG A 69 12.13 -0.18 -1.77
CA ARG A 69 11.81 -1.36 -2.57
C ARG A 69 11.50 -0.94 -4.01
N PRO A 70 11.68 -1.86 -4.98
CA PRO A 70 11.19 -1.67 -6.34
C PRO A 70 9.72 -1.28 -6.37
N ALA A 71 9.35 -0.42 -7.31
CA ALA A 71 7.99 0.06 -7.49
C ALA A 71 7.51 -0.20 -8.92
N ILE A 72 6.19 -0.15 -9.15
CA ILE A 72 5.64 -0.01 -10.50
C ILE A 72 5.44 1.50 -10.71
N ALA A 73 5.99 2.04 -11.79
CA ALA A 73 5.89 3.47 -12.12
C ALA A 73 5.57 3.64 -13.59
N ASN A 74 4.45 4.30 -13.89
CA ASN A 74 3.99 4.56 -15.25
C ASN A 74 3.53 6.01 -15.37
N LEU A 75 3.80 6.64 -16.52
CA LEU A 75 3.17 7.91 -16.88
C LEU A 75 1.70 7.63 -17.24
N LEU A 76 0.78 8.43 -16.72
CA LEU A 76 -0.64 8.35 -17.09
C LEU A 76 -0.90 9.24 -18.30
N THR A 77 -1.24 8.61 -19.40
CA THR A 77 -1.62 9.27 -20.66
C THR A 77 -2.84 8.56 -21.24
N PRO A 78 -4.01 9.23 -21.36
CA PRO A 78 -4.29 10.61 -20.97
C PRO A 78 -4.24 10.83 -19.45
N GLU A 79 -4.16 12.10 -19.04
CA GLU A 79 -4.24 12.47 -17.63
C GLU A 79 -5.58 12.03 -17.01
N PRO A 80 -5.57 11.59 -15.73
CA PRO A 80 -6.80 11.13 -15.10
C PRO A 80 -7.76 12.28 -14.80
N THR A 81 -9.04 12.05 -15.01
CA THR A 81 -10.09 12.97 -14.53
C THR A 81 -10.24 12.79 -13.03
N VAL A 82 -9.96 13.84 -12.27
CA VAL A 82 -10.03 13.83 -10.80
C VAL A 82 -10.86 15.04 -10.31
N PRO A 83 -11.57 14.91 -9.18
CA PRO A 83 -12.30 16.02 -8.58
C PRO A 83 -11.39 17.23 -8.32
N ALA A 84 -11.97 18.43 -8.34
CA ALA A 84 -11.25 19.63 -7.91
C ALA A 84 -10.73 19.45 -6.48
N ARG A 85 -9.58 20.06 -6.17
CA ARG A 85 -8.98 20.01 -4.83
C ARG A 85 -9.09 21.35 -4.14
N GLU A 86 -9.49 21.31 -2.86
CA GLU A 86 -9.47 22.46 -1.96
C GLU A 86 -8.50 22.22 -0.79
N PRO A 87 -7.53 23.11 -0.53
CA PRO A 87 -7.10 24.20 -1.42
C PRO A 87 -6.43 23.68 -2.70
N PRO A 88 -6.41 24.46 -3.81
CA PRO A 88 -5.79 24.05 -5.06
C PRO A 88 -4.30 23.82 -4.89
N ILE A 89 -3.72 23.03 -5.80
CA ILE A 89 -2.26 22.84 -5.84
C ILE A 89 -1.58 24.16 -6.21
N ARG A 90 -0.31 24.29 -5.83
CA ARG A 90 0.52 25.40 -6.26
C ARG A 90 0.65 25.39 -7.80
N PHE A 91 0.22 26.45 -8.43
CA PHE A 91 0.35 26.64 -9.88
C PHE A 91 1.61 27.46 -10.20
N ARG A 92 2.39 27.01 -11.19
CA ARG A 92 3.54 27.73 -11.75
C ARG A 92 3.37 27.78 -13.26
N LYS A 93 3.18 28.99 -13.81
CA LYS A 93 2.82 29.22 -15.23
C LYS A 93 3.76 28.51 -16.24
N ASN A 94 5.05 28.43 -15.93
CA ASN A 94 6.06 27.91 -16.85
C ASN A 94 6.62 26.53 -16.46
N VAL A 95 5.97 25.83 -15.54
CA VAL A 95 6.39 24.48 -15.12
C VAL A 95 5.30 23.51 -15.55
N PRO A 96 5.55 22.64 -16.52
CA PRO A 96 4.59 21.62 -16.90
C PRO A 96 4.36 20.65 -15.75
N THR A 97 3.23 19.98 -15.75
CA THR A 97 2.92 18.92 -14.80
C THR A 97 2.60 17.63 -15.53
N ALA A 98 2.76 16.51 -14.85
CA ALA A 98 2.37 15.21 -15.37
C ALA A 98 1.78 14.34 -14.25
N TRP A 99 0.99 13.35 -14.63
CA TRP A 99 0.46 12.37 -13.71
C TRP A 99 1.18 11.04 -13.84
N LEU A 100 1.55 10.45 -12.70
CA LEU A 100 2.13 9.12 -12.60
C LEU A 100 1.17 8.18 -11.87
N GLU A 101 1.14 6.92 -12.28
CA GLU A 101 0.68 5.83 -11.43
C GLU A 101 1.88 5.18 -10.76
N LEU A 102 1.89 5.16 -9.43
CA LEU A 102 2.97 4.58 -8.64
C LEU A 102 2.41 3.53 -7.67
N THR A 103 2.85 2.28 -7.80
CA THR A 103 2.45 1.19 -6.89
C THR A 103 3.64 0.77 -6.03
N LEU A 104 3.44 0.83 -4.72
CA LEU A 104 4.44 0.48 -3.69
C LEU A 104 3.99 -0.71 -2.86
N THR A 105 4.95 -1.50 -2.36
CA THR A 105 4.74 -2.61 -1.41
C THR A 105 5.29 -2.32 -0.02
N GLU A 106 5.62 -1.06 0.26
CA GLU A 106 6.06 -0.55 1.55
C GLU A 106 5.45 0.83 1.81
N GLY A 107 5.51 1.29 3.06
CA GLY A 107 4.94 2.60 3.42
C GLY A 107 5.79 3.29 4.49
N ARG A 108 6.80 4.06 4.06
CA ARG A 108 7.57 4.94 4.95
C ARG A 108 6.93 6.32 5.00
N ASN A 109 7.29 7.09 6.01
CA ASN A 109 6.82 8.47 6.12
C ASN A 109 7.06 9.27 4.85
N ARG A 110 5.97 9.80 4.25
CA ARG A 110 5.96 10.60 3.01
C ARG A 110 6.75 9.99 1.85
N GLN A 111 6.73 8.66 1.74
CA GLN A 111 7.60 7.91 0.83
C GLN A 111 7.44 8.32 -0.63
N VAL A 112 6.20 8.35 -1.15
CA VAL A 112 5.94 8.73 -2.54
C VAL A 112 6.55 10.09 -2.85
N ARG A 113 6.27 11.10 -2.01
CA ARG A 113 6.77 12.49 -2.21
C ARG A 113 8.28 12.57 -2.20
N ARG A 114 8.94 11.75 -1.37
CA ARG A 114 10.41 11.69 -1.32
C ARG A 114 11.00 10.96 -2.51
N MET A 115 10.33 9.92 -2.99
CA MET A 115 10.79 9.17 -4.18
C MET A 115 10.72 10.04 -5.42
N THR A 116 9.59 10.72 -5.66
CA THR A 116 9.44 11.59 -6.84
C THR A 116 10.39 12.80 -6.79
N ALA A 117 10.58 13.39 -5.61
CA ALA A 117 11.55 14.47 -5.43
C ALA A 117 13.01 13.99 -5.67
N ALA A 118 13.36 12.77 -5.26
CA ALA A 118 14.69 12.21 -5.46
C ALA A 118 15.06 12.00 -6.94
N VAL A 119 14.07 11.89 -7.83
CA VAL A 119 14.26 11.82 -9.29
C VAL A 119 13.99 13.15 -10.00
N GLY A 120 13.88 14.27 -9.25
CA GLY A 120 13.73 15.62 -9.83
C GLY A 120 12.29 16.05 -10.14
N HIS A 121 11.28 15.27 -9.69
CA HIS A 121 9.87 15.54 -9.98
C HIS A 121 9.05 15.68 -8.68
N PRO A 122 9.09 16.85 -8.00
CA PRO A 122 8.36 17.04 -6.74
C PRO A 122 6.85 16.82 -6.88
N THR A 123 6.27 16.12 -5.93
CA THR A 123 4.82 15.87 -5.89
C THR A 123 4.02 17.13 -5.57
N LEU A 124 3.09 17.47 -6.42
CA LEU A 124 2.08 18.52 -6.22
C LEU A 124 0.82 17.98 -5.56
N ARG A 125 0.28 16.88 -6.10
CA ARG A 125 -0.94 16.21 -5.62
C ARG A 125 -0.70 14.71 -5.48
N LEU A 126 -1.29 14.11 -4.44
CA LEU A 126 -1.12 12.68 -4.15
C LEU A 126 -2.46 12.07 -3.75
N MET A 127 -2.92 11.09 -4.52
CA MET A 127 -4.16 10.37 -4.27
C MET A 127 -3.89 8.87 -4.17
N ARG A 128 -4.28 8.23 -3.08
CA ARG A 128 -4.25 6.76 -3.01
C ARG A 128 -5.50 6.19 -3.69
N VAL A 129 -5.34 5.58 -4.85
CA VAL A 129 -6.44 5.09 -5.69
C VAL A 129 -6.75 3.62 -5.51
N ALA A 130 -5.79 2.83 -4.95
CA ALA A 130 -6.06 1.43 -4.64
C ALA A 130 -5.23 0.93 -3.45
N ILE A 131 -5.77 -0.09 -2.77
CA ILE A 131 -5.13 -0.87 -1.71
C ILE A 131 -5.29 -2.35 -2.06
N GLY A 132 -4.19 -3.12 -1.95
CA GLY A 132 -4.20 -4.56 -2.28
C GLY A 132 -3.98 -4.87 -3.75
N ALA A 133 -4.03 -6.13 -4.09
CA ALA A 133 -3.85 -6.66 -5.44
C ALA A 133 -4.77 -7.86 -5.70
N GLY A 134 -4.95 -8.21 -6.99
CA GLY A 134 -5.81 -9.32 -7.40
C GLY A 134 -7.24 -9.21 -6.88
N PRO A 135 -7.85 -10.32 -6.43
CA PRO A 135 -9.23 -10.31 -5.94
C PRO A 135 -9.48 -9.43 -4.71
N ALA A 136 -8.44 -9.10 -3.95
CA ALA A 136 -8.51 -8.25 -2.76
C ALA A 136 -8.11 -6.80 -3.04
N LYS A 137 -8.06 -6.37 -4.30
CA LYS A 137 -7.79 -4.99 -4.69
C LYS A 137 -9.03 -4.14 -4.46
N LEU A 138 -8.94 -3.20 -3.53
CA LEU A 138 -9.94 -2.16 -3.31
C LEU A 138 -9.56 -0.90 -4.09
N THR A 139 -10.54 -0.23 -4.68
CA THR A 139 -10.33 0.97 -5.51
C THR A 139 -11.25 2.11 -5.10
N LEU A 140 -10.94 3.33 -5.56
CA LEU A 140 -11.79 4.51 -5.40
C LEU A 140 -13.03 4.50 -6.31
N THR A 141 -13.17 3.53 -7.20
CA THR A 141 -14.26 3.49 -8.17
C THR A 141 -15.63 3.64 -7.47
N GLY A 142 -16.41 4.62 -7.91
CA GLY A 142 -17.75 4.89 -7.38
C GLY A 142 -17.75 5.62 -6.03
N LEU A 143 -16.62 6.19 -5.56
CA LEU A 143 -16.54 7.00 -4.36
C LEU A 143 -16.09 8.42 -4.68
N GLY A 144 -16.91 9.40 -4.34
CA GLY A 144 -16.55 10.82 -4.35
C GLY A 144 -15.79 11.24 -3.07
N PRO A 145 -15.27 12.48 -3.03
CA PRO A 145 -14.67 13.04 -1.84
C PRO A 145 -15.66 13.07 -0.66
N GLY A 146 -15.22 12.57 0.49
CA GLY A 146 -16.04 12.49 1.71
C GLY A 146 -17.05 11.35 1.74
N GLU A 147 -17.20 10.60 0.67
CA GLU A 147 -18.10 9.45 0.62
C GLU A 147 -17.46 8.20 1.23
N TRP A 148 -18.32 7.30 1.65
CA TRP A 148 -17.93 5.99 2.15
C TRP A 148 -18.93 4.92 1.72
N ARG A 149 -18.49 3.67 1.68
CA ARG A 149 -19.35 2.51 1.48
C ARG A 149 -18.88 1.34 2.31
N HIS A 150 -19.79 0.42 2.57
CA HIS A 150 -19.38 -0.90 3.05
C HIS A 150 -18.66 -1.68 1.95
N LEU A 151 -17.73 -2.54 2.38
CA LEU A 151 -17.17 -3.54 1.48
C LEU A 151 -18.24 -4.57 1.13
N THR A 152 -18.21 -5.06 -0.10
CA THR A 152 -19.05 -6.19 -0.52
C THR A 152 -18.63 -7.48 0.17
N THR A 153 -19.51 -8.46 0.22
CA THR A 153 -19.20 -9.80 0.75
C THR A 153 -17.99 -10.44 0.06
N ALA A 154 -17.86 -10.22 -1.26
CA ALA A 154 -16.74 -10.72 -2.04
C ALA A 154 -15.41 -10.05 -1.64
N GLU A 155 -15.39 -8.72 -1.46
CA GLU A 155 -14.22 -7.97 -0.99
C GLU A 155 -13.80 -8.40 0.43
N ILE A 156 -14.77 -8.55 1.34
CA ILE A 156 -14.52 -9.03 2.70
C ILE A 156 -13.92 -10.44 2.67
N GLY A 157 -14.51 -11.35 1.91
CA GLY A 157 -14.02 -12.71 1.76
C GLY A 157 -12.61 -12.79 1.19
N ALA A 158 -12.31 -11.96 0.17
CA ALA A 158 -10.98 -11.87 -0.41
C ALA A 158 -9.93 -11.38 0.61
N LEU A 159 -10.22 -10.33 1.38
CA LEU A 159 -9.34 -9.81 2.43
C LEU A 159 -9.12 -10.84 3.55
N GLN A 160 -10.18 -11.50 4.02
CA GLN A 160 -10.08 -12.56 5.05
C GLN A 160 -9.23 -13.74 4.59
N ASN A 161 -9.32 -14.12 3.31
CA ASN A 161 -8.51 -15.19 2.74
C ASN A 161 -7.02 -14.83 2.72
N LEU A 162 -6.66 -13.54 2.51
CA LEU A 162 -5.28 -13.09 2.65
C LEU A 162 -4.75 -13.30 4.07
N VAL A 163 -5.54 -12.93 5.09
CA VAL A 163 -5.17 -13.10 6.50
C VAL A 163 -4.99 -14.58 6.87
N LYS A 164 -5.91 -15.44 6.39
CA LYS A 164 -5.81 -16.89 6.63
C LYS A 164 -4.55 -17.50 6.03
N LYS A 165 -4.19 -17.12 4.81
CA LYS A 165 -2.97 -17.59 4.12
C LYS A 165 -1.68 -17.12 4.79
N ALA A 166 -1.70 -15.98 5.46
CA ALA A 166 -0.53 -15.41 6.15
C ALA A 166 -0.25 -16.04 7.52
N LYS A 167 -1.23 -16.73 8.13
CA LYS A 167 -0.99 -17.45 9.37
C LYS A 167 -0.15 -18.69 9.07
N PRO A 168 1.05 -18.85 9.68
CA PRO A 168 1.81 -20.08 9.52
C PRO A 168 0.96 -21.27 9.99
N ASN A 169 1.04 -22.37 9.25
CA ASN A 169 0.30 -23.59 9.51
C ASN A 169 0.75 -24.17 10.87
N GLN A 170 0.04 -23.84 11.95
CA GLN A 170 0.25 -24.44 13.27
C GLN A 170 -0.35 -25.86 13.30
N ARG A 171 0.22 -26.76 12.51
CA ARG A 171 -0.04 -28.18 12.61
C ARG A 171 1.27 -28.96 12.49
N SER A 172 1.97 -29.09 13.59
CA SER A 172 2.81 -30.25 13.84
C SER A 172 2.45 -30.79 15.21
N PRO A 173 1.75 -31.89 15.31
CA PRO A 173 1.58 -32.57 16.59
C PRO A 173 2.95 -33.14 16.98
N HIS A 174 3.48 -32.68 18.10
CA HIS A 174 4.59 -33.35 18.77
C HIS A 174 4.20 -34.81 19.00
N LYS A 175 4.72 -35.75 18.21
CA LYS A 175 4.78 -37.16 18.57
C LYS A 175 5.70 -37.23 19.78
N LYS A 176 5.09 -37.38 20.96
CA LYS A 176 5.81 -37.86 22.16
C LYS A 176 6.24 -39.31 21.88
N THR A 177 7.49 -39.49 21.53
CA THR A 177 8.15 -40.77 21.54
C THR A 177 8.36 -41.15 23.00
N ALA A 178 7.52 -42.05 23.50
CA ALA A 178 7.71 -42.67 24.80
C ALA A 178 8.96 -43.57 24.73
N SER A 179 10.04 -43.12 25.35
CA SER A 179 11.23 -43.93 25.54
C SER A 179 10.92 -45.02 26.59
N ARG A 180 10.78 -46.26 26.12
CA ARG A 180 10.79 -47.44 26.99
C ARG A 180 12.22 -47.64 27.54
N LYS A 181 12.35 -47.49 28.84
CA LYS A 181 13.60 -47.94 29.57
C LYS A 181 13.66 -49.47 29.55
N PRO A 182 14.82 -50.06 29.21
CA PRO A 182 14.99 -51.50 29.37
C PRO A 182 15.21 -51.84 30.85
N LYS A 183 14.47 -52.86 31.33
CA LYS A 183 14.65 -53.47 32.65
C LYS A 183 16.02 -54.21 32.70
N GLY A 184 16.91 -53.77 33.55
CA GLY A 184 18.16 -54.51 33.88
C GLY A 184 17.86 -55.83 34.55
N LYS A 185 18.46 -56.94 34.06
CA LYS A 185 18.56 -58.23 34.75
C LYS A 185 19.73 -58.15 35.72
N ARG A 186 19.44 -58.47 36.98
CA ARG A 186 20.43 -58.82 37.97
C ARG A 186 21.00 -60.25 37.66
N ARG A 187 22.30 -60.37 37.73
CA ARG A 187 23.06 -61.46 38.33
C ARG A 187 24.41 -60.87 38.79
#